data_160878b314193902516876c419c940ea
#
_entry.id   160878b314193902516876c419c940ea
#
_cell.length_a   1.000
_cell.length_b   1.000
_cell.length_c   1.000
_cell.angle_alpha   90.00
_cell.angle_beta   90.00
_cell.angle_gamma   90.00
#
_symmetry.space_group_name_H-M   'P 1'
#
loop_
_entity.id
_entity.type
_entity.pdbx_description
1 polymer ?
#
loop_
_entity_poly.entity_id
_entity_poly.type
_entity_poly.pdbx_seq_one_letter_code
_entity_poly.pdbx_strand_id
1 'polypeptide(L)'
;FSPEGEHLKTVGGPGSGPGEFAPGAGPILVGLGDTLYVPDITNRRVNRFTPDGEPLGSFALDLSSGIPMAWQDDGSGRIVTQLRPLDLPGQPATDSMDVFVLRGAGGVITDTLLAVPSGRTFSFASGGPRFRFFSPEPVWALAGESGLLFGVNDVYSLTLYGADGTPRRVIRMPFERLPVTESDQAMMTEAMVRLWKEFGIEGPQLEGLRQSVGFAESYPAYASVRGGPAGSIWVQHLQVPGDLSPEERDSFNPQLGFGGSGWDVFDPEGRFLGQVDMPERFQPLRFEGDRVYGIWRDELEVQYVLVLRLRLGDQELVG
;
A
#
# COMPACT_ATOMS: atom_id res chain seq x y z
N PHE A 1 -10.25 -16.78 -11.59
CA PHE A 1 -10.18 -16.71 -13.05
C PHE A 1 -9.13 -17.68 -13.55
N SER A 2 -9.30 -18.22 -14.77
CA SER A 2 -8.28 -19.01 -15.45
C SER A 2 -7.14 -18.10 -15.96
N PRO A 3 -6.00 -18.67 -16.40
CA PRO A 3 -4.95 -17.88 -17.07
C PRO A 3 -5.43 -17.15 -18.34
N GLU A 4 -6.52 -17.63 -18.95
CA GLU A 4 -7.16 -17.05 -20.12
C GLU A 4 -8.20 -15.97 -19.76
N GLY A 5 -8.42 -15.73 -18.45
CA GLY A 5 -9.36 -14.71 -17.95
C GLY A 5 -10.80 -15.19 -17.79
N GLU A 6 -11.07 -16.50 -17.88
CA GLU A 6 -12.41 -17.02 -17.64
C GLU A 6 -12.73 -17.04 -16.13
N HIS A 7 -13.92 -16.59 -15.77
CA HIS A 7 -14.37 -16.63 -14.39
C HIS A 7 -14.61 -18.08 -13.95
N LEU A 8 -13.86 -18.55 -12.97
CA LEU A 8 -13.97 -19.91 -12.43
C LEU A 8 -14.90 -19.96 -11.22
N LYS A 9 -14.67 -19.08 -10.25
CA LYS A 9 -15.40 -19.11 -8.98
C LYS A 9 -15.32 -17.74 -8.28
N THR A 10 -16.40 -17.36 -7.62
CA THR A 10 -16.41 -16.25 -6.65
C THR A 10 -16.29 -16.82 -5.25
N VAL A 11 -15.37 -16.28 -4.45
CA VAL A 11 -15.11 -16.70 -3.07
C VAL A 11 -15.56 -15.60 -2.13
N GLY A 12 -16.44 -15.96 -1.20
CA GLY A 12 -16.99 -15.03 -0.22
C GLY A 12 -18.11 -14.16 -0.77
N GLY A 13 -18.57 -13.25 0.06
CA GLY A 13 -19.63 -12.28 -0.22
C GLY A 13 -19.64 -11.18 0.83
N PRO A 14 -20.48 -10.14 0.68
CA PRO A 14 -20.59 -9.08 1.68
C PRO A 14 -21.29 -9.60 2.94
N GLY A 15 -20.72 -9.27 4.10
CA GLY A 15 -21.33 -9.60 5.39
C GLY A 15 -20.33 -9.85 6.52
N SER A 16 -20.83 -10.46 7.60
CA SER A 16 -20.04 -10.79 8.80
C SER A 16 -20.03 -12.29 9.16
N GLY A 17 -20.73 -13.12 8.38
CA GLY A 17 -20.73 -14.58 8.55
C GLY A 17 -19.39 -15.24 8.15
N PRO A 18 -19.25 -16.57 8.35
CA PRO A 18 -18.09 -17.31 7.92
C PRO A 18 -17.88 -17.20 6.40
N GLY A 19 -16.68 -16.79 5.96
CA GLY A 19 -16.37 -16.58 4.55
C GLY A 19 -16.96 -15.33 3.92
N GLU A 20 -17.68 -14.48 4.66
CA GLU A 20 -18.13 -13.17 4.21
C GLU A 20 -17.10 -12.10 4.60
N PHE A 21 -17.19 -10.94 3.95
CA PHE A 21 -16.26 -9.82 4.13
C PHE A 21 -17.00 -8.51 4.36
N ALA A 22 -16.50 -7.69 5.28
CA ALA A 22 -16.91 -6.30 5.37
C ALA A 22 -16.34 -5.48 4.19
N PRO A 23 -16.95 -4.34 3.84
CA PRO A 23 -16.36 -3.40 2.89
C PRO A 23 -14.94 -3.00 3.34
N GLY A 24 -13.99 -2.99 2.42
CA GLY A 24 -12.60 -2.66 2.71
C GLY A 24 -11.80 -3.80 3.36
N ALA A 25 -12.25 -5.05 3.21
CA ALA A 25 -11.40 -6.21 3.54
C ALA A 25 -10.05 -6.10 2.82
N GLY A 26 -8.98 -6.52 3.53
CA GLY A 26 -7.60 -6.29 3.13
C GLY A 26 -7.16 -7.05 1.90
N PRO A 27 -5.86 -7.01 1.57
CA PRO A 27 -5.34 -7.71 0.41
C PRO A 27 -5.47 -9.23 0.57
N ILE A 28 -5.43 -9.95 -0.54
CA ILE A 28 -5.23 -11.39 -0.52
C ILE A 28 -3.75 -11.65 -0.35
N LEU A 29 -3.38 -12.39 0.71
CA LEU A 29 -2.02 -12.77 1.02
C LEU A 29 -1.86 -14.27 0.82
N VAL A 30 -0.70 -14.69 0.35
CA VAL A 30 -0.38 -16.11 0.15
C VAL A 30 0.57 -16.57 1.25
N GLY A 31 0.12 -17.52 2.05
CA GLY A 31 0.89 -18.11 3.15
C GLY A 31 1.42 -19.50 2.81
N LEU A 32 1.89 -20.20 3.84
CA LEU A 32 2.41 -21.56 3.71
C LEU A 32 1.39 -22.51 3.10
N GLY A 33 1.84 -23.34 2.15
CA GLY A 33 1.00 -24.31 1.45
C GLY A 33 -0.09 -23.64 0.58
N ASP A 34 0.24 -22.47 0.04
CA ASP A 34 -0.64 -21.66 -0.81
C ASP A 34 -1.98 -21.27 -0.14
N THR A 35 -2.01 -21.31 1.20
CA THR A 35 -3.18 -20.88 1.97
C THR A 35 -3.40 -19.39 1.74
N LEU A 36 -4.61 -19.02 1.35
CA LEU A 36 -4.99 -17.62 1.17
C LEU A 36 -5.46 -17.03 2.51
N TYR A 37 -4.96 -15.84 2.83
CA TYR A 37 -5.35 -15.06 3.99
C TYR A 37 -5.95 -13.74 3.54
N VAL A 38 -7.13 -13.42 4.07
CA VAL A 38 -7.83 -12.15 3.77
C VAL A 38 -8.15 -11.44 5.07
N PRO A 39 -7.36 -10.41 5.44
CA PRO A 39 -7.64 -9.59 6.61
C PRO A 39 -8.97 -8.83 6.45
N ASP A 40 -9.78 -8.88 7.48
CA ASP A 40 -11.05 -8.18 7.59
C ASP A 40 -11.05 -7.41 8.92
N ILE A 41 -10.50 -6.20 8.88
CA ILE A 41 -10.28 -5.37 10.07
C ILE A 41 -11.60 -4.98 10.71
N THR A 42 -12.62 -4.68 9.92
CA THR A 42 -13.94 -4.31 10.39
C THR A 42 -14.59 -5.44 11.19
N ASN A 43 -14.51 -6.67 10.71
CA ASN A 43 -14.98 -7.85 11.42
C ASN A 43 -13.96 -8.42 12.41
N ARG A 44 -12.79 -7.77 12.60
CA ARG A 44 -11.70 -8.14 13.52
C ARG A 44 -11.24 -9.58 13.35
N ARG A 45 -11.06 -10.03 12.12
CA ARG A 45 -10.61 -11.38 11.82
C ARG A 45 -9.73 -11.42 10.57
N VAL A 46 -9.04 -12.53 10.39
CA VAL A 46 -8.40 -12.90 9.13
C VAL A 46 -9.05 -14.19 8.65
N ASN A 47 -9.72 -14.14 7.52
CA ASN A 47 -10.31 -15.32 6.88
C ASN A 47 -9.22 -16.11 6.15
N ARG A 48 -9.36 -17.44 6.15
CA ARG A 48 -8.43 -18.36 5.49
C ARG A 48 -9.17 -19.22 4.49
N PHE A 49 -8.52 -19.48 3.36
CA PHE A 49 -9.07 -20.30 2.30
C PHE A 49 -7.97 -21.21 1.72
N THR A 50 -8.38 -22.33 1.14
CA THR A 50 -7.50 -23.13 0.29
C THR A 50 -7.18 -22.36 -0.99
N PRO A 51 -6.18 -22.76 -1.79
CA PRO A 51 -5.94 -22.22 -3.12
C PRO A 51 -7.18 -22.25 -4.03
N ASP A 52 -8.02 -23.27 -3.86
CA ASP A 52 -9.28 -23.43 -4.60
C ASP A 52 -10.43 -22.57 -4.03
N GLY A 53 -10.17 -21.76 -2.99
CA GLY A 53 -11.15 -20.88 -2.37
C GLY A 53 -12.14 -21.55 -1.41
N GLU A 54 -11.86 -22.77 -0.93
CA GLU A 54 -12.67 -23.39 0.13
C GLU A 54 -12.30 -22.80 1.50
N PRO A 55 -13.28 -22.44 2.35
CA PRO A 55 -13.01 -21.81 3.62
C PRO A 55 -12.33 -22.77 4.61
N LEU A 56 -11.22 -22.32 5.19
CA LEU A 56 -10.50 -23.00 6.26
C LEU A 56 -10.80 -22.39 7.66
N GLY A 57 -11.83 -21.53 7.73
CA GLY A 57 -12.18 -20.78 8.92
C GLY A 57 -11.40 -19.48 9.04
N SER A 58 -11.45 -18.87 10.22
CA SER A 58 -10.80 -17.59 10.51
C SER A 58 -10.14 -17.62 11.89
N PHE A 59 -9.22 -16.69 12.13
CA PHE A 59 -8.72 -16.37 13.47
C PHE A 59 -9.00 -14.90 13.80
N ALA A 60 -9.14 -14.61 15.10
CA ALA A 60 -9.38 -13.26 15.57
C ALA A 60 -8.15 -12.37 15.32
N LEU A 61 -8.40 -11.15 14.85
CA LEU A 61 -7.39 -10.12 14.71
C LEU A 61 -7.32 -9.32 16.01
N ASP A 62 -6.24 -9.50 16.75
CA ASP A 62 -5.96 -8.70 17.95
C ASP A 62 -5.46 -7.30 17.53
N LEU A 63 -6.20 -6.26 17.88
CA LEU A 63 -5.88 -4.86 17.63
C LEU A 63 -5.22 -4.18 18.83
N SER A 64 -4.95 -4.90 19.92
CA SER A 64 -4.31 -4.33 21.12
C SER A 64 -2.88 -3.84 20.87
N SER A 65 -2.20 -4.47 19.90
CA SER A 65 -0.85 -4.07 19.47
C SER A 65 -0.82 -2.94 18.44
N GLY A 66 -1.98 -2.51 17.95
CA GLY A 66 -2.12 -1.45 16.95
C GLY A 66 -3.05 -1.81 15.80
N ILE A 67 -3.38 -0.81 14.99
CA ILE A 67 -4.16 -0.99 13.76
C ILE A 67 -3.24 -1.43 12.64
N PRO A 68 -3.57 -2.50 11.90
CA PRO A 68 -2.83 -2.87 10.70
C PRO A 68 -2.99 -1.81 9.61
N MET A 69 -1.89 -1.19 9.20
CA MET A 69 -1.85 -0.18 8.14
C MET A 69 -1.57 -0.81 6.78
N ALA A 70 -0.74 -1.84 6.75
CA ALA A 70 -0.39 -2.54 5.52
C ALA A 70 0.02 -3.99 5.82
N TRP A 71 -0.17 -4.85 4.82
CA TRP A 71 0.18 -6.26 4.85
C TRP A 71 0.91 -6.64 3.57
N GLN A 72 1.95 -7.45 3.69
CA GLN A 72 2.60 -8.05 2.53
C GLN A 72 3.01 -9.50 2.84
N ASP A 73 3.02 -10.34 1.82
CA ASP A 73 3.60 -11.67 1.82
C ASP A 73 4.75 -11.75 0.81
N ASP A 74 5.67 -12.68 1.02
CA ASP A 74 6.78 -12.95 0.09
C ASP A 74 6.55 -14.22 -0.75
N GLY A 75 5.36 -14.81 -0.67
CA GLY A 75 5.00 -16.06 -1.35
C GLY A 75 5.59 -17.31 -0.72
N SER A 76 6.50 -17.21 0.26
CA SER A 76 7.06 -18.35 0.99
C SER A 76 6.27 -18.71 2.26
N GLY A 77 5.23 -17.94 2.55
CA GLY A 77 4.42 -18.06 3.76
C GLY A 77 4.78 -17.07 4.87
N ARG A 78 5.73 -16.19 4.62
CA ARG A 78 6.10 -15.11 5.52
C ARG A 78 5.16 -13.94 5.29
N ILE A 79 4.40 -13.55 6.32
CA ILE A 79 3.47 -12.41 6.27
C ILE A 79 3.99 -11.34 7.23
N VAL A 80 4.26 -10.16 6.69
CA VAL A 80 4.65 -8.97 7.45
C VAL A 80 3.49 -7.99 7.52
N THR A 81 3.26 -7.44 8.72
CA THR A 81 2.22 -6.45 8.98
C THR A 81 2.85 -5.20 9.57
N GLN A 82 2.53 -4.04 9.00
CA GLN A 82 2.79 -2.75 9.61
C GLN A 82 1.65 -2.42 10.58
N LEU A 83 1.96 -2.29 11.85
CA LEU A 83 1.02 -1.93 12.92
C LEU A 83 1.26 -0.48 13.35
N ARG A 84 0.20 0.29 13.45
CA ARG A 84 0.21 1.64 14.06
C ARG A 84 -0.48 1.58 15.42
N PRO A 85 0.23 1.80 16.53
CA PRO A 85 -0.39 1.90 17.85
C PRO A 85 -1.44 3.01 17.87
N LEU A 86 -2.53 2.76 18.60
CA LEU A 86 -3.56 3.78 18.80
C LEU A 86 -3.13 4.72 19.94
N ASP A 87 -3.19 6.02 19.70
CA ASP A 87 -3.15 7.01 20.75
C ASP A 87 -4.49 6.98 21.50
N LEU A 88 -4.52 6.32 22.64
CA LEU A 88 -5.72 6.26 23.47
C LEU A 88 -5.91 7.59 24.21
N PRO A 89 -7.14 8.10 24.33
CA PRO A 89 -7.42 9.32 25.07
C PRO A 89 -6.89 9.23 26.51
N GLY A 90 -6.09 10.22 26.93
CA GLY A 90 -5.51 10.30 28.28
C GLY A 90 -4.14 9.67 28.44
N GLN A 91 -3.57 9.05 27.40
CA GLN A 91 -2.15 8.73 27.34
C GLN A 91 -1.35 9.92 26.76
N PRO A 92 -0.13 10.20 27.27
CA PRO A 92 0.73 11.18 26.61
C PRO A 92 0.94 10.70 25.17
N ALA A 93 0.84 11.64 24.19
CA ALA A 93 1.23 11.37 22.82
C ALA A 93 2.68 10.89 22.84
N THR A 94 2.89 9.60 22.83
CA THR A 94 4.19 9.02 22.54
C THR A 94 4.47 9.38 21.07
N ASP A 95 5.73 9.71 20.76
CA ASP A 95 6.14 9.76 19.35
C ASP A 95 5.65 8.47 18.71
N SER A 96 4.57 8.56 17.91
CA SER A 96 3.89 7.37 17.47
C SER A 96 4.82 6.62 16.53
N MET A 97 5.05 5.35 16.82
CA MET A 97 5.94 4.47 16.09
C MET A 97 5.12 3.39 15.41
N ASP A 98 5.27 3.25 14.09
CA ASP A 98 4.79 2.07 13.40
C ASP A 98 5.75 0.90 13.66
N VAL A 99 5.18 -0.28 13.87
CA VAL A 99 5.93 -1.51 14.17
C VAL A 99 5.69 -2.53 13.07
N PHE A 100 6.77 -3.05 12.49
CA PHE A 100 6.70 -4.13 11.52
C PHE A 100 6.84 -5.46 12.23
N VAL A 101 5.83 -6.30 12.10
CA VAL A 101 5.77 -7.60 12.77
C VAL A 101 5.66 -8.74 11.79
N LEU A 102 6.32 -9.85 12.10
CA LEU A 102 6.14 -11.12 11.40
C LEU A 102 4.99 -11.89 12.04
N ARG A 103 4.09 -12.40 11.20
CA ARG A 103 2.99 -13.24 11.65
C ARG A 103 3.20 -14.69 11.22
N GLY A 104 3.05 -15.57 12.17
CA GLY A 104 3.01 -17.02 11.95
C GLY A 104 1.62 -17.52 11.58
N ALA A 105 1.51 -18.84 11.40
CA ALA A 105 0.23 -19.52 11.19
C ALA A 105 -0.75 -19.20 12.33
N GLY A 106 -1.99 -18.85 12.01
CA GLY A 106 -2.98 -18.42 13.00
C GLY A 106 -2.88 -16.95 13.43
N GLY A 107 -2.02 -16.15 12.76
CA GLY A 107 -1.96 -14.70 12.93
C GLY A 107 -1.22 -14.19 14.15
N VAL A 108 -0.63 -15.08 14.93
CA VAL A 108 0.16 -14.72 16.13
C VAL A 108 1.41 -13.96 15.69
N ILE A 109 1.70 -12.84 16.35
CA ILE A 109 2.97 -12.14 16.17
C ILE A 109 4.10 -13.01 16.71
N THR A 110 5.03 -13.39 15.84
CA THR A 110 6.16 -14.25 16.16
C THR A 110 7.45 -13.47 16.36
N ASP A 111 7.55 -12.31 15.72
CA ASP A 111 8.73 -11.45 15.82
C ASP A 111 8.39 -9.99 15.49
N THR A 112 9.24 -9.07 15.97
CA THR A 112 9.22 -7.66 15.64
C THR A 112 10.48 -7.33 14.84
N LEU A 113 10.27 -6.95 13.57
CA LEU A 113 11.37 -6.71 12.63
C LEU A 113 11.97 -5.32 12.76
N LEU A 114 11.10 -4.31 12.92
CA LEU A 114 11.49 -2.90 12.86
C LEU A 114 10.46 -2.04 13.58
N ALA A 115 10.91 -0.97 14.23
CA ALA A 115 10.07 0.12 14.73
C ALA A 115 10.56 1.44 14.13
N VAL A 116 9.64 2.24 13.59
CA VAL A 116 9.93 3.47 12.84
C VAL A 116 8.93 4.56 13.21
N PRO A 117 9.26 5.85 13.03
CA PRO A 117 8.29 6.92 13.20
C PRO A 117 7.05 6.68 12.32
N SER A 118 5.86 6.84 12.90
CA SER A 118 4.59 6.69 12.18
C SER A 118 4.42 7.78 11.12
N GLY A 119 3.71 7.44 10.06
CA GLY A 119 3.23 8.41 9.08
C GLY A 119 2.25 9.41 9.70
N ARG A 120 2.05 10.54 9.02
CA ARG A 120 1.28 11.68 9.52
C ARG A 120 0.07 12.05 8.67
N THR A 121 -0.16 11.35 7.56
CA THR A 121 -1.29 11.65 6.67
C THR A 121 -2.62 11.51 7.38
N PHE A 122 -2.74 10.55 8.29
CA PHE A 122 -3.94 10.34 9.09
C PHE A 122 -3.61 10.17 10.56
N SER A 123 -4.31 10.90 11.42
CA SER A 123 -4.18 10.78 12.87
C SER A 123 -5.52 11.04 13.56
N PHE A 124 -5.68 10.51 14.78
CA PHE A 124 -6.76 10.90 15.68
C PHE A 124 -6.22 11.91 16.71
N ALA A 125 -6.93 13.03 16.83
CA ALA A 125 -6.69 13.99 17.90
C ALA A 125 -7.93 14.11 18.78
N SER A 126 -7.82 14.82 19.91
CA SER A 126 -8.91 15.06 20.85
C SER A 126 -10.18 15.72 20.27
N GLY A 127 -10.11 16.20 19.01
CA GLY A 127 -11.22 16.80 18.26
C GLY A 127 -11.74 15.95 17.09
N GLY A 128 -11.28 14.70 16.94
CA GLY A 128 -11.66 13.80 15.84
C GLY A 128 -10.54 13.50 14.86
N PRO A 129 -10.86 12.91 13.70
CA PRO A 129 -9.87 12.57 12.69
C PRO A 129 -9.25 13.82 12.08
N ARG A 130 -7.97 13.76 11.80
CA ARG A 130 -7.20 14.79 11.07
C ARG A 130 -6.51 14.17 9.88
N PHE A 131 -6.56 14.87 8.75
CA PHE A 131 -5.92 14.48 7.51
C PHE A 131 -4.84 15.51 7.18
N ARG A 132 -3.61 15.07 6.92
CA ARG A 132 -2.54 15.92 6.44
C ARG A 132 -1.96 15.31 5.18
N PHE A 133 -2.56 15.63 4.05
CA PHE A 133 -2.18 15.08 2.75
C PHE A 133 -0.77 15.50 2.35
N PHE A 134 -0.17 14.68 1.50
CA PHE A 134 1.21 14.82 1.02
C PHE A 134 2.27 14.81 2.12
N SER A 135 1.90 14.44 3.33
CA SER A 135 2.88 14.22 4.40
C SER A 135 3.77 13.04 4.08
N PRO A 136 5.05 13.08 4.49
CA PRO A 136 5.91 11.91 4.41
C PRO A 136 5.33 10.73 5.20
N GLU A 137 5.40 9.56 4.59
CA GLU A 137 4.90 8.30 5.14
C GLU A 137 5.98 7.22 5.14
N PRO A 138 5.92 6.25 6.07
CA PRO A 138 6.66 5.02 5.96
C PRO A 138 6.26 4.25 4.70
N VAL A 139 7.22 4.01 3.83
CA VAL A 139 7.03 3.24 2.59
C VAL A 139 7.93 2.02 2.65
N TRP A 140 7.38 0.84 2.34
CA TRP A 140 8.11 -0.39 2.49
C TRP A 140 7.64 -1.48 1.51
N ALA A 141 8.53 -2.45 1.27
CA ALA A 141 8.22 -3.66 0.53
C ALA A 141 9.06 -4.82 1.03
N LEU A 142 8.57 -6.04 0.85
CA LEU A 142 9.41 -7.22 0.91
C LEU A 142 10.26 -7.29 -0.35
N ALA A 143 11.55 -7.55 -0.22
CA ALA A 143 12.50 -7.56 -1.33
C ALA A 143 13.50 -8.72 -1.19
N GLY A 144 13.71 -9.44 -2.29
CA GLY A 144 14.59 -10.60 -2.31
C GLY A 144 14.23 -11.68 -1.27
N GLU A 145 15.15 -12.57 -1.00
CA GLU A 145 14.98 -13.62 0.02
C GLU A 145 15.00 -13.00 1.42
N SER A 146 13.82 -12.78 1.98
CA SER A 146 13.60 -12.35 3.36
C SER A 146 14.03 -10.91 3.69
N GLY A 147 14.34 -10.06 2.72
CA GLY A 147 14.66 -8.65 2.94
C GLY A 147 13.42 -7.79 3.18
N LEU A 148 13.61 -6.70 3.91
CA LEU A 148 12.62 -5.63 4.09
C LEU A 148 13.22 -4.31 3.56
N LEU A 149 12.68 -3.78 2.49
CA LEU A 149 13.00 -2.46 1.99
C LEU A 149 12.13 -1.44 2.72
N PHE A 150 12.76 -0.41 3.28
CA PHE A 150 12.06 0.61 4.05
C PHE A 150 12.65 2.00 3.81
N GLY A 151 11.79 3.01 3.78
CA GLY A 151 12.15 4.42 3.84
C GLY A 151 10.99 5.28 4.31
N VAL A 152 11.30 6.46 4.82
CA VAL A 152 10.32 7.55 4.93
C VAL A 152 10.51 8.41 3.70
N ASN A 153 9.46 8.64 2.95
CA ASN A 153 9.54 9.29 1.64
C ASN A 153 9.66 10.82 1.68
N ASP A 154 10.14 11.39 2.79
CA ASP A 154 10.51 12.79 2.88
C ASP A 154 11.80 13.13 2.10
N VAL A 155 12.63 12.13 1.89
CA VAL A 155 13.83 12.14 1.06
C VAL A 155 13.89 10.90 0.19
N TYR A 156 14.58 10.97 -0.95
CA TYR A 156 14.77 9.78 -1.78
C TYR A 156 15.88 8.90 -1.18
N SER A 157 15.52 8.18 -0.12
CA SER A 157 16.42 7.29 0.61
C SER A 157 15.68 6.04 1.08
N LEU A 158 16.22 4.88 0.71
CA LEU A 158 15.69 3.57 1.06
C LEU A 158 16.77 2.74 1.73
N THR A 159 16.41 2.01 2.76
CA THR A 159 17.29 1.06 3.44
C THR A 159 16.77 -0.35 3.24
N LEU A 160 17.62 -1.24 2.73
CA LEU A 160 17.36 -2.67 2.69
C LEU A 160 17.85 -3.29 3.99
N TYR A 161 16.95 -3.94 4.73
CA TYR A 161 17.21 -4.70 5.93
C TYR A 161 17.22 -6.20 5.61
N GLY A 162 18.09 -6.94 6.27
CA GLY A 162 18.06 -8.40 6.23
C GLY A 162 16.92 -8.97 7.08
N ALA A 163 16.72 -10.29 7.00
CA ALA A 163 15.73 -11.01 7.82
C ALA A 163 15.94 -10.84 9.34
N ASP A 164 17.18 -10.54 9.74
CA ASP A 164 17.61 -10.28 11.12
C ASP A 164 17.39 -8.81 11.55
N GLY A 165 16.71 -7.99 10.74
CA GLY A 165 16.48 -6.56 11.00
C GLY A 165 17.73 -5.68 10.90
N THR A 166 18.88 -6.22 10.46
CA THR A 166 20.09 -5.41 10.31
C THR A 166 20.10 -4.67 8.97
N PRO A 167 20.51 -3.38 8.95
CA PRO A 167 20.62 -2.64 7.70
C PRO A 167 21.76 -3.22 6.85
N ARG A 168 21.47 -3.58 5.62
CA ARG A 168 22.40 -4.16 4.66
C ARG A 168 22.89 -3.15 3.65
N ARG A 169 22.00 -2.25 3.22
CA ARG A 169 22.26 -1.31 2.13
C ARG A 169 21.40 -0.07 2.23
N VAL A 170 21.93 1.06 1.80
CA VAL A 170 21.18 2.31 1.64
C VAL A 170 21.27 2.76 0.19
N ILE A 171 20.11 3.01 -0.42
CA ILE A 171 19.96 3.57 -1.77
C ILE A 171 19.56 5.01 -1.60
N ARG A 172 20.23 5.91 -2.34
CA ARG A 172 19.90 7.35 -2.34
C ARG A 172 19.93 7.89 -3.75
N MET A 173 18.95 8.72 -4.07
CA MET A 173 18.91 9.49 -5.30
C MET A 173 18.77 10.97 -4.99
N PRO A 174 19.39 11.86 -5.77
CA PRO A 174 19.05 13.27 -5.76
C PRO A 174 17.58 13.44 -6.15
N PHE A 175 16.85 14.31 -5.49
CA PHE A 175 15.51 14.70 -5.89
C PHE A 175 15.28 16.18 -5.61
N GLU A 176 14.41 16.79 -6.38
CA GLU A 176 13.96 18.15 -6.16
C GLU A 176 12.66 18.15 -5.34
N ARG A 177 12.66 18.89 -4.25
CA ARG A 177 11.49 19.01 -3.38
C ARG A 177 10.48 19.96 -4.00
N LEU A 178 9.36 19.44 -4.48
CA LEU A 178 8.29 20.21 -5.10
C LEU A 178 7.35 20.77 -4.02
N PRO A 179 6.98 22.07 -4.07
CA PRO A 179 6.01 22.63 -3.13
C PRO A 179 4.59 22.17 -3.46
N VAL A 180 3.76 21.99 -2.43
CA VAL A 180 2.31 21.75 -2.59
C VAL A 180 1.63 23.10 -2.81
N THR A 181 1.04 23.29 -3.99
CA THR A 181 0.40 24.57 -4.36
C THR A 181 -1.01 24.70 -3.77
N GLU A 182 -1.53 25.92 -3.72
CA GLU A 182 -2.93 26.18 -3.32
C GLU A 182 -3.93 25.47 -4.24
N SER A 183 -3.60 25.36 -5.54
CA SER A 183 -4.43 24.62 -6.52
C SER A 183 -4.50 23.14 -6.17
N ASP A 184 -3.38 22.51 -5.78
CA ASP A 184 -3.33 21.10 -5.40
C ASP A 184 -4.13 20.85 -4.12
N GLN A 185 -4.03 21.76 -3.15
CA GLN A 185 -4.79 21.70 -1.90
C GLN A 185 -6.29 21.81 -2.15
N ALA A 186 -6.72 22.72 -3.04
CA ALA A 186 -8.12 22.88 -3.41
C ALA A 186 -8.65 21.61 -4.10
N MET A 187 -7.93 21.11 -5.11
CA MET A 187 -8.29 19.89 -5.83
C MET A 187 -8.45 18.68 -4.87
N MET A 188 -7.47 18.47 -4.00
CA MET A 188 -7.51 17.37 -3.04
C MET A 188 -8.67 17.50 -2.06
N THR A 189 -8.94 18.71 -1.56
CA THR A 189 -10.06 18.97 -0.66
C THR A 189 -11.39 18.67 -1.35
N GLU A 190 -11.56 19.06 -2.61
CA GLU A 190 -12.77 18.79 -3.39
C GLU A 190 -12.93 17.28 -3.67
N ALA A 191 -11.86 16.58 -4.00
CA ALA A 191 -11.89 15.14 -4.19
C ALA A 191 -12.32 14.40 -2.90
N MET A 192 -11.79 14.80 -1.74
CA MET A 192 -12.21 14.25 -0.45
C MET A 192 -13.68 14.56 -0.12
N VAL A 193 -14.15 15.76 -0.42
CA VAL A 193 -15.56 16.14 -0.23
C VAL A 193 -16.47 15.30 -1.12
N ARG A 194 -16.11 15.04 -2.38
CA ARG A 194 -16.86 14.13 -3.25
C ARG A 194 -16.94 12.73 -2.63
N LEU A 195 -15.79 12.18 -2.26
CA LEU A 195 -15.71 10.86 -1.64
C LEU A 195 -16.56 10.73 -0.38
N TRP A 196 -16.51 11.68 0.54
CA TRP A 196 -17.31 11.66 1.76
C TRP A 196 -18.81 11.73 1.48
N LYS A 197 -19.23 12.50 0.47
CA LYS A 197 -20.63 12.54 0.03
C LYS A 197 -21.09 11.21 -0.55
N GLU A 198 -20.25 10.49 -1.29
CA GLU A 198 -20.55 9.13 -1.77
C GLU A 198 -20.78 8.14 -0.63
N PHE A 199 -20.11 8.35 0.52
CA PHE A 199 -20.37 7.60 1.76
C PHE A 199 -21.55 8.14 2.56
N GLY A 200 -22.35 9.07 2.02
CA GLY A 200 -23.54 9.61 2.66
C GLY A 200 -23.25 10.61 3.80
N ILE A 201 -22.05 11.18 3.84
CA ILE A 201 -21.68 12.19 4.85
C ILE A 201 -22.09 13.56 4.35
N GLU A 202 -22.95 14.27 5.10
CA GLU A 202 -23.51 15.57 4.73
C GLU A 202 -23.57 16.53 5.93
N GLY A 203 -23.96 17.79 5.65
CA GLY A 203 -24.25 18.80 6.66
C GLY A 203 -23.07 19.13 7.58
N PRO A 204 -23.30 19.35 8.88
CA PRO A 204 -22.26 19.77 9.83
C PRO A 204 -21.10 18.76 9.95
N GLN A 205 -21.38 17.47 9.76
CA GLN A 205 -20.35 16.43 9.79
C GLN A 205 -19.37 16.57 8.62
N LEU A 206 -19.88 16.82 7.41
CA LEU A 206 -19.05 17.05 6.23
C LEU A 206 -18.18 18.31 6.40
N GLU A 207 -18.77 19.39 6.94
CA GLU A 207 -18.02 20.63 7.20
C GLU A 207 -16.91 20.42 8.24
N GLY A 208 -17.18 19.65 9.29
CA GLY A 208 -16.18 19.27 10.29
C GLY A 208 -15.01 18.49 9.69
N LEU A 209 -15.30 17.52 8.81
CA LEU A 209 -14.26 16.75 8.08
C LEU A 209 -13.48 17.66 7.13
N ARG A 210 -14.13 18.55 6.39
CA ARG A 210 -13.47 19.51 5.51
C ARG A 210 -12.47 20.39 6.27
N GLN A 211 -12.85 20.87 7.45
CA GLN A 211 -11.96 21.67 8.31
C GLN A 211 -10.82 20.86 8.93
N SER A 212 -10.92 19.54 8.95
CA SER A 212 -9.86 18.65 9.46
C SER A 212 -8.77 18.35 8.43
N VAL A 213 -8.95 18.80 7.17
CA VAL A 213 -7.97 18.62 6.09
C VAL A 213 -6.86 19.64 6.22
N GLY A 214 -5.63 19.15 6.21
CA GLY A 214 -4.41 19.94 6.12
C GLY A 214 -3.46 19.35 5.09
N PHE A 215 -2.35 20.04 4.85
CA PHE A 215 -1.39 19.67 3.82
C PHE A 215 0.04 19.82 4.33
N ALA A 216 0.96 19.04 3.78
CA ALA A 216 2.39 19.29 3.92
C ALA A 216 2.80 20.47 3.05
N GLU A 217 3.97 21.07 3.33
CA GLU A 217 4.52 22.18 2.56
C GLU A 217 5.07 21.72 1.20
N SER A 218 5.51 20.47 1.12
CA SER A 218 6.10 19.88 -0.08
C SER A 218 5.65 18.43 -0.25
N TYR A 219 5.70 17.96 -1.50
CA TYR A 219 5.44 16.58 -1.84
C TYR A 219 6.50 15.63 -1.31
N PRO A 220 6.13 14.35 -1.06
CA PRO A 220 7.08 13.27 -0.84
C PRO A 220 7.98 13.05 -2.06
N ALA A 221 9.14 12.42 -1.83
CA ALA A 221 10.11 12.14 -2.90
C ALA A 221 9.68 11.02 -3.85
N TYR A 222 8.84 10.10 -3.40
CA TYR A 222 8.32 8.97 -4.17
C TYR A 222 7.01 8.47 -3.55
N ALA A 223 6.21 7.74 -4.33
CA ALA A 223 4.90 7.26 -3.90
C ALA A 223 4.96 5.91 -3.18
N SER A 224 5.60 4.93 -3.79
CA SER A 224 5.65 3.56 -3.27
C SER A 224 6.93 2.83 -3.67
N VAL A 225 7.14 1.66 -3.08
CA VAL A 225 8.25 0.76 -3.43
C VAL A 225 7.76 -0.67 -3.60
N ARG A 226 8.45 -1.46 -4.42
CA ARG A 226 8.18 -2.88 -4.66
C ARG A 226 9.48 -3.65 -4.77
N GLY A 227 9.49 -4.88 -4.27
CA GLY A 227 10.47 -5.86 -4.68
C GLY A 227 10.10 -6.40 -6.06
N GLY A 228 11.06 -6.44 -6.96
CA GLY A 228 10.88 -6.88 -8.33
C GLY A 228 11.63 -8.17 -8.65
N PRO A 229 11.68 -8.57 -9.94
CA PRO A 229 12.35 -9.78 -10.41
C PRO A 229 13.83 -9.79 -10.03
N ALA A 230 14.38 -10.98 -9.77
CA ALA A 230 15.79 -11.19 -9.42
C ALA A 230 16.28 -10.29 -8.28
N GLY A 231 15.39 -9.89 -7.35
CA GLY A 231 15.73 -9.01 -6.24
C GLY A 231 15.87 -7.54 -6.60
N SER A 232 15.47 -7.13 -7.80
CA SER A 232 15.44 -5.72 -8.20
C SER A 232 14.51 -4.91 -7.30
N ILE A 233 14.78 -3.62 -7.21
CA ILE A 233 14.03 -2.68 -6.39
C ILE A 233 13.37 -1.66 -7.31
N TRP A 234 12.06 -1.50 -7.15
CA TRP A 234 11.24 -0.61 -7.96
C TRP A 234 10.67 0.49 -7.09
N VAL A 235 10.90 1.74 -7.46
CA VAL A 235 10.45 2.94 -6.73
C VAL A 235 9.52 3.73 -7.63
N GLN A 236 8.26 3.84 -7.22
CA GLN A 236 7.23 4.52 -7.99
C GLN A 236 7.35 6.03 -7.85
N HIS A 237 7.33 6.73 -8.96
CA HIS A 237 7.26 8.18 -8.97
C HIS A 237 5.94 8.67 -8.39
N LEU A 238 5.98 9.82 -7.75
CA LEU A 238 4.77 10.52 -7.34
C LEU A 238 4.12 11.18 -8.57
N GLN A 239 2.82 11.04 -8.70
CA GLN A 239 2.03 11.85 -9.63
C GLN A 239 1.57 13.11 -8.92
N VAL A 240 2.10 14.24 -9.33
CA VAL A 240 1.73 15.53 -8.75
C VAL A 240 0.38 15.96 -9.35
N PRO A 241 -0.60 16.39 -8.53
CA PRO A 241 -1.90 16.87 -9.05
C PRO A 241 -1.81 17.94 -10.13
N GLY A 242 -0.77 18.76 -10.10
CA GLY A 242 -0.50 19.77 -11.13
C GLY A 242 -0.28 19.19 -12.52
N ASP A 243 0.19 17.95 -12.64
CA ASP A 243 0.48 17.27 -13.90
C ASP A 243 -0.76 16.56 -14.49
N LEU A 244 -1.86 16.49 -13.74
CA LEU A 244 -3.11 15.90 -14.20
C LEU A 244 -3.82 16.82 -15.19
N SER A 245 -4.40 16.23 -16.24
CA SER A 245 -5.34 16.91 -17.13
C SER A 245 -6.60 17.36 -16.36
N PRO A 246 -7.41 18.30 -16.90
CA PRO A 246 -8.66 18.69 -16.26
C PRO A 246 -9.61 17.51 -16.02
N GLU A 247 -9.71 16.58 -16.97
CA GLU A 247 -10.55 15.39 -16.89
C GLU A 247 -10.08 14.44 -15.77
N GLU A 248 -8.77 14.24 -15.65
CA GLU A 248 -8.17 13.42 -14.60
C GLU A 248 -8.36 14.03 -13.20
N ARG A 249 -8.30 15.37 -13.09
CA ARG A 249 -8.58 16.07 -11.82
C ARG A 249 -10.02 15.88 -11.38
N ASP A 250 -10.96 15.94 -12.31
CA ASP A 250 -12.39 15.77 -12.04
C ASP A 250 -12.74 14.35 -11.61
N SER A 251 -12.03 13.34 -12.14
CA SER A 251 -12.19 11.93 -11.80
C SER A 251 -11.22 11.42 -10.73
N PHE A 252 -10.34 12.29 -10.20
CA PHE A 252 -9.33 11.88 -9.25
C PHE A 252 -9.90 11.24 -8.00
N ASN A 253 -9.48 10.02 -7.72
CA ASN A 253 -9.88 9.26 -6.53
C ASN A 253 -8.73 9.18 -5.52
N PRO A 254 -8.80 9.90 -4.39
CA PRO A 254 -7.72 9.94 -3.41
C PRO A 254 -7.45 8.59 -2.72
N GLN A 255 -8.37 7.63 -2.81
CA GLN A 255 -8.17 6.28 -2.26
C GLN A 255 -7.15 5.45 -3.06
N LEU A 256 -6.91 5.79 -4.33
CA LEU A 256 -5.96 5.08 -5.18
C LEU A 256 -4.51 5.51 -4.94
N GLY A 257 -4.29 6.55 -4.14
CA GLY A 257 -2.98 7.10 -3.84
C GLY A 257 -2.47 8.03 -4.95
N PHE A 258 -1.20 8.39 -4.87
CA PHE A 258 -0.54 9.37 -5.74
C PHE A 258 0.59 8.75 -6.57
N GLY A 259 0.52 7.46 -6.84
CA GLY A 259 1.52 6.78 -7.65
C GLY A 259 1.33 7.05 -9.14
N GLY A 260 2.35 7.59 -9.81
CA GLY A 260 2.41 7.75 -11.25
C GLY A 260 2.74 6.46 -11.99
N SER A 261 2.77 6.53 -13.33
CA SER A 261 3.15 5.41 -14.21
C SER A 261 4.65 5.13 -14.21
N GLY A 262 5.48 6.12 -13.87
CA GLY A 262 6.94 6.03 -13.89
C GLY A 262 7.52 5.29 -12.67
N TRP A 263 8.55 4.49 -12.91
CA TRP A 263 9.27 3.73 -11.90
C TRP A 263 10.78 3.83 -12.11
N ASP A 264 11.52 4.15 -11.05
CA ASP A 264 12.95 3.96 -11.01
C ASP A 264 13.26 2.51 -10.64
N VAL A 265 14.18 1.89 -11.38
CA VAL A 265 14.56 0.50 -11.18
C VAL A 265 16.02 0.42 -10.74
N PHE A 266 16.28 -0.34 -9.68
CA PHE A 266 17.60 -0.61 -9.14
C PHE A 266 17.87 -2.12 -9.14
N ASP A 267 19.13 -2.51 -9.31
CA ASP A 267 19.55 -3.89 -9.09
C ASP A 267 19.54 -4.25 -7.57
N PRO A 268 19.73 -5.54 -7.21
CA PRO A 268 19.83 -5.95 -5.81
C PRO A 268 20.97 -5.26 -5.04
N GLU A 269 21.97 -4.77 -5.74
CA GLU A 269 23.09 -4.00 -5.18
C GLU A 269 22.76 -2.51 -5.02
N GLY A 270 21.57 -2.06 -5.42
CA GLY A 270 21.12 -0.68 -5.31
C GLY A 270 21.70 0.26 -6.36
N ARG A 271 22.24 -0.28 -7.46
CA ARG A 271 22.68 0.51 -8.60
C ARG A 271 21.48 0.83 -9.47
N PHE A 272 21.36 2.08 -9.88
CA PHE A 272 20.29 2.53 -10.76
C PHE A 272 20.45 1.90 -12.15
N LEU A 273 19.40 1.22 -12.62
CA LEU A 273 19.34 0.57 -13.93
C LEU A 273 18.66 1.43 -14.99
N GLY A 274 17.72 2.27 -14.59
CA GLY A 274 16.95 3.11 -15.49
C GLY A 274 15.54 3.34 -14.99
N GLN A 275 14.72 3.94 -15.85
CA GLN A 275 13.31 4.21 -15.61
C GLN A 275 12.45 3.34 -16.51
N VAL A 276 11.30 2.94 -16.00
CA VAL A 276 10.28 2.16 -16.72
C VAL A 276 8.94 2.84 -16.53
N ASP A 277 8.21 3.08 -17.61
CA ASP A 277 6.84 3.52 -17.57
C ASP A 277 5.91 2.32 -17.70
N MET A 278 5.02 2.15 -16.72
CA MET A 278 3.91 1.20 -16.80
C MET A 278 2.70 1.88 -17.46
N PRO A 279 1.73 1.10 -17.98
CA PRO A 279 0.51 1.69 -18.49
C PRO A 279 -0.17 2.59 -17.45
N GLU A 280 -0.73 3.68 -17.88
CA GLU A 280 -1.53 4.56 -17.03
C GLU A 280 -2.66 3.77 -16.36
N ARG A 281 -3.01 4.11 -15.13
CA ARG A 281 -4.05 3.45 -14.32
C ARG A 281 -3.77 1.97 -14.03
N PHE A 282 -2.53 1.51 -14.25
CA PHE A 282 -2.09 0.17 -13.87
C PHE A 282 -1.39 0.20 -12.51
N GLN A 283 -1.90 -0.58 -11.58
CA GLN A 283 -1.33 -0.77 -10.26
C GLN A 283 -0.65 -2.14 -10.20
N PRO A 284 0.68 -2.22 -10.22
CA PRO A 284 1.37 -3.49 -10.07
C PRO A 284 1.20 -4.02 -8.65
N LEU A 285 0.86 -5.30 -8.53
CA LEU A 285 0.68 -5.97 -7.25
C LEU A 285 1.80 -6.98 -6.98
N ARG A 286 2.21 -7.74 -8.00
CA ARG A 286 3.20 -8.80 -7.87
C ARG A 286 4.06 -8.93 -9.11
N PHE A 287 5.35 -9.18 -8.87
CA PHE A 287 6.31 -9.55 -9.90
C PHE A 287 6.64 -11.04 -9.77
N GLU A 288 6.64 -11.76 -10.88
CA GLU A 288 6.99 -13.18 -10.93
C GLU A 288 7.70 -13.49 -12.24
N GLY A 289 9.00 -13.78 -12.16
CA GLY A 289 9.85 -13.91 -13.34
C GLY A 289 9.83 -12.63 -14.19
N ASP A 290 9.49 -12.76 -15.46
CA ASP A 290 9.35 -11.65 -16.42
C ASP A 290 7.93 -11.02 -16.42
N ARG A 291 7.04 -11.42 -15.50
CA ARG A 291 5.64 -11.00 -15.47
C ARG A 291 5.36 -10.03 -14.35
N VAL A 292 4.51 -9.05 -14.63
CA VAL A 292 3.94 -8.13 -13.65
C VAL A 292 2.43 -8.32 -13.63
N TYR A 293 1.92 -8.79 -12.52
CA TYR A 293 0.49 -8.91 -12.28
C TYR A 293 -0.02 -7.65 -11.59
N GLY A 294 -1.12 -7.12 -12.05
CA GLY A 294 -1.69 -5.93 -11.46
C GLY A 294 -3.14 -5.69 -11.83
N ILE A 295 -3.68 -4.61 -11.31
CA ILE A 295 -5.02 -4.15 -11.60
C ILE A 295 -4.91 -2.93 -12.52
N TRP A 296 -5.56 -3.00 -13.65
CA TRP A 296 -5.77 -1.87 -14.54
C TRP A 296 -7.22 -1.40 -14.45
N ARG A 297 -7.44 -0.09 -14.53
CA ARG A 297 -8.78 0.49 -14.52
C ARG A 297 -9.03 1.23 -15.82
N ASP A 298 -10.21 1.02 -16.38
CA ASP A 298 -10.66 1.80 -17.54
C ASP A 298 -11.19 3.19 -17.12
N GLU A 299 -11.69 3.94 -18.07
CA GLU A 299 -12.25 5.29 -17.85
C GLU A 299 -13.52 5.29 -16.97
N LEU A 300 -14.17 4.14 -16.85
CA LEU A 300 -15.35 3.93 -16.00
C LEU A 300 -15.01 3.33 -14.64
N GLU A 301 -13.71 3.29 -14.27
CA GLU A 301 -13.20 2.67 -13.03
C GLU A 301 -13.45 1.15 -12.94
N VAL A 302 -13.79 0.50 -14.04
CA VAL A 302 -13.91 -0.96 -14.06
C VAL A 302 -12.54 -1.59 -13.95
N GLN A 303 -12.40 -2.54 -13.03
CA GLN A 303 -11.13 -3.18 -12.71
C GLN A 303 -10.91 -4.43 -13.58
N TYR A 304 -9.71 -4.52 -14.14
CA TYR A 304 -9.24 -5.67 -14.90
C TYR A 304 -7.94 -6.18 -14.31
N VAL A 305 -7.79 -7.48 -14.21
CA VAL A 305 -6.49 -8.09 -13.91
C VAL A 305 -5.69 -8.12 -15.20
N LEU A 306 -4.55 -7.42 -15.22
CA LEU A 306 -3.61 -7.47 -16.33
C LEU A 306 -2.32 -8.17 -15.93
N VAL A 307 -1.76 -8.89 -16.90
CA VAL A 307 -0.43 -9.46 -16.80
C VAL A 307 0.45 -8.82 -17.87
N LEU A 308 1.40 -8.01 -17.45
CA LEU A 308 2.39 -7.40 -18.32
C LEU A 308 3.63 -8.28 -18.37
N ARG A 309 4.35 -8.25 -19.49
CA ARG A 309 5.65 -8.90 -19.61
C ARG A 309 6.74 -7.86 -19.69
N LEU A 310 7.72 -7.96 -18.79
CA LEU A 310 8.91 -7.13 -18.80
C LEU A 310 9.85 -7.60 -19.91
N ARG A 311 10.42 -6.65 -20.66
CA ARG A 311 11.44 -6.90 -21.65
C ARG A 311 12.57 -5.90 -21.46
N LEU A 312 13.80 -6.33 -21.47
CA LEU A 312 14.99 -5.49 -21.48
C LEU A 312 15.41 -5.25 -22.95
N GLY A 313 15.03 -4.08 -23.50
CA GLY A 313 15.30 -3.76 -24.90
C GLY A 313 14.79 -4.84 -25.84
N ASP A 314 15.61 -5.24 -26.82
CA ASP A 314 15.30 -6.34 -27.75
C ASP A 314 15.64 -7.74 -27.20
N GLN A 315 16.07 -7.86 -25.95
CA GLN A 315 16.38 -9.15 -25.31
C GLN A 315 15.30 -9.52 -24.30
N GLU A 316 14.70 -10.71 -24.47
CA GLU A 316 13.87 -11.31 -23.43
C GLU A 316 14.77 -11.62 -22.21
N LEU A 317 14.30 -11.21 -21.01
CA LEU A 317 14.88 -11.71 -19.76
C LEU A 317 14.56 -13.20 -19.65
N VAL A 318 15.50 -14.04 -20.07
CA VAL A 318 15.46 -15.47 -19.79
C VAL A 318 16.04 -15.67 -18.40
N GLY A 319 15.18 -15.90 -17.41
CA GLY A 319 15.54 -16.26 -16.05
C GLY A 319 15.18 -17.70 -15.76
#